data_23050fd91a43de771e9fab843e56c31e
#
_entry.id   23050fd91a43de771e9fab843e56c31e
#
_cell.length_a   1.000
_cell.length_b   1.000
_cell.length_c   1.000
_cell.angle_alpha   90.00
_cell.angle_beta   90.00
_cell.angle_gamma   90.00
#
_symmetry.space_group_name_H-M   'P 1'
#
loop_
_entity.id
_entity.type
_entity.pdbx_description
1 polymer ?
#
loop_
_entity_poly.entity_id
_entity_poly.type
_entity_poly.pdbx_seq_one_letter_code
_entity_poly.pdbx_strand_id
1 'polypeptide(L)'
;HLAKKAFYPAKIPFPLIHVDTGHNFPETIAFRDALVEELGVQLIVGSVQESIDKGRAKEETGADASRNALQIVSLLDTLEEHKVDAAMGGARRDEEKARAKERFFSHRDEFGQWDPKNQRPELWNLFNGRMNYGENFRVFPISNWTEMDVWEYIKLEKIDLPTLYFSHQRDCVVRDGVILANSEFIKLKPGEEVVNMTIRYRTCGDMPIT
;
A
#
# COMPACT_ATOMS: atom_id res chain seq x y z
N HIS A 1 4.69 -11.58 6.45
CA HIS A 1 5.52 -12.79 6.62
C HIS A 1 6.82 -12.48 7.36
N LEU A 2 7.62 -11.49 6.91
CA LEU A 2 8.89 -11.12 7.57
C LEU A 2 8.70 -10.75 9.04
N ALA A 3 7.67 -9.97 9.37
CA ALA A 3 7.35 -9.64 10.76
C ALA A 3 7.03 -10.91 11.58
N LYS A 4 6.22 -11.83 11.04
CA LYS A 4 5.93 -13.12 11.68
C LYS A 4 7.21 -13.90 12.00
N LYS A 5 8.16 -13.95 11.06
CA LYS A 5 9.47 -14.61 11.28
C LYS A 5 10.33 -13.88 12.31
N ALA A 6 10.39 -12.55 12.23
CA ALA A 6 11.25 -11.75 13.11
C ALA A 6 10.84 -11.83 14.58
N PHE A 7 9.56 -11.99 14.87
CA PHE A 7 9.05 -12.07 16.23
C PHE A 7 8.82 -13.51 16.73
N TYR A 8 8.98 -14.53 15.87
CA TYR A 8 8.80 -15.92 16.28
C TYR A 8 9.72 -16.30 17.45
N PRO A 9 9.24 -17.01 18.49
CA PRO A 9 7.90 -17.59 18.66
C PRO A 9 6.84 -16.64 19.23
N ALA A 10 7.16 -15.39 19.52
CA ALA A 10 6.21 -14.40 19.99
C ALA A 10 5.26 -13.97 18.87
N LYS A 11 4.12 -13.41 19.25
CA LYS A 11 3.19 -12.77 18.31
C LYS A 11 3.76 -11.43 17.84
N ILE A 12 3.31 -10.97 16.68
CA ILE A 12 3.60 -9.62 16.17
C ILE A 12 3.03 -8.60 17.16
N PRO A 13 3.85 -7.67 17.72
CA PRO A 13 3.43 -6.81 18.83
C PRO A 13 2.77 -5.49 18.40
N PHE A 14 2.49 -5.31 17.10
CA PHE A 14 1.93 -4.09 16.54
C PHE A 14 0.76 -4.39 15.60
N PRO A 15 -0.18 -3.44 15.41
CA PRO A 15 -1.31 -3.61 14.50
C PRO A 15 -0.87 -3.54 13.04
N LEU A 16 -1.70 -4.09 12.14
CA LEU A 16 -1.64 -3.80 10.72
C LEU A 16 -2.52 -2.58 10.42
N ILE A 17 -2.06 -1.71 9.52
CA ILE A 17 -2.82 -0.57 9.03
C ILE A 17 -3.16 -0.82 7.56
N HIS A 18 -4.43 -0.68 7.22
CA HIS A 18 -4.92 -0.67 5.85
C HIS A 18 -5.57 0.67 5.55
N VAL A 19 -5.19 1.33 4.47
CA VAL A 19 -5.87 2.52 3.97
C VAL A 19 -6.88 2.07 2.94
N ASP A 20 -8.15 2.19 3.29
CA ASP A 20 -9.28 1.79 2.45
C ASP A 20 -9.79 2.98 1.65
N THR A 21 -9.64 2.90 0.33
CA THR A 21 -10.16 3.89 -0.61
C THR A 21 -11.64 3.71 -0.91
N GLY A 22 -12.22 2.56 -0.54
CA GLY A 22 -13.53 2.10 -0.99
C GLY A 22 -13.53 1.57 -2.42
N HIS A 23 -12.40 1.64 -3.14
CA HIS A 23 -12.24 1.18 -4.52
C HIS A 23 -11.33 -0.05 -4.63
N ASN A 24 -10.99 -0.67 -3.52
CA ASN A 24 -10.16 -1.86 -3.50
C ASN A 24 -10.87 -3.08 -4.12
N PHE A 25 -10.10 -3.97 -4.71
CA PHE A 25 -10.63 -5.24 -5.18
C PHE A 25 -11.18 -6.08 -4.02
N PRO A 26 -12.37 -6.70 -4.15
CA PRO A 26 -12.92 -7.60 -3.12
C PRO A 26 -11.96 -8.72 -2.74
N GLU A 27 -11.18 -9.24 -3.70
CA GLU A 27 -10.16 -10.27 -3.48
C GLU A 27 -9.03 -9.78 -2.57
N THR A 28 -8.66 -8.50 -2.68
CA THR A 28 -7.64 -7.89 -1.79
C THR A 28 -8.16 -7.78 -0.37
N ILE A 29 -9.41 -7.35 -0.20
CA ILE A 29 -10.05 -7.24 1.11
C ILE A 29 -10.19 -8.61 1.77
N ALA A 30 -10.68 -9.61 1.03
CA ALA A 30 -10.82 -10.97 1.54
C ALA A 30 -9.47 -11.57 1.94
N PHE A 31 -8.42 -11.36 1.14
CA PHE A 31 -7.07 -11.81 1.48
C PHE A 31 -6.52 -11.11 2.73
N ARG A 32 -6.73 -9.80 2.85
CA ARG A 32 -6.36 -9.02 4.04
C ARG A 32 -7.00 -9.59 5.29
N ASP A 33 -8.31 -9.83 5.26
CA ASP A 33 -9.07 -10.27 6.42
C ASP A 33 -8.64 -11.69 6.85
N ALA A 34 -8.45 -12.59 5.90
CA ALA A 34 -7.92 -13.93 6.17
C ALA A 34 -6.51 -13.89 6.77
N LEU A 35 -5.65 -13.02 6.26
CA LEU A 35 -4.28 -12.85 6.77
C LEU A 35 -4.28 -12.27 8.20
N VAL A 36 -5.14 -11.30 8.49
CA VAL A 36 -5.30 -10.71 9.82
C VAL A 36 -5.74 -11.76 10.84
N GLU A 37 -6.70 -12.60 10.47
CA GLU A 37 -7.18 -13.72 11.29
C GLU A 37 -6.06 -14.76 11.54
N GLU A 38 -5.35 -15.18 10.48
CA GLU A 38 -4.22 -16.12 10.60
C GLU A 38 -3.13 -15.60 11.54
N LEU A 39 -2.78 -14.33 11.42
CA LEU A 39 -1.72 -13.71 12.22
C LEU A 39 -2.19 -13.41 13.66
N GLY A 40 -3.47 -13.31 13.89
CA GLY A 40 -4.05 -12.93 15.18
C GLY A 40 -3.63 -11.53 15.62
N VAL A 41 -3.51 -10.58 14.67
CA VAL A 41 -3.12 -9.20 14.91
C VAL A 41 -4.32 -8.26 14.83
N GLN A 42 -4.22 -7.10 15.47
CA GLN A 42 -5.21 -6.05 15.31
C GLN A 42 -5.11 -5.43 13.92
N LEU A 43 -6.24 -5.17 13.27
CA LEU A 43 -6.34 -4.38 12.05
C LEU A 43 -6.88 -2.99 12.39
N ILE A 44 -6.20 -1.96 11.89
CA ILE A 44 -6.66 -0.57 11.88
C ILE A 44 -6.97 -0.22 10.42
N VAL A 45 -8.17 0.29 10.16
CA VAL A 45 -8.58 0.71 8.81
C VAL A 45 -8.73 2.22 8.79
N GLY A 46 -7.89 2.88 8.00
CA GLY A 46 -8.03 4.31 7.69
C GLY A 46 -8.90 4.48 6.45
N SER A 47 -10.09 5.08 6.60
CA SER A 47 -11.06 5.24 5.52
C SER A 47 -10.86 6.56 4.78
N VAL A 48 -10.68 6.48 3.45
CA VAL A 48 -10.67 7.68 2.59
C VAL A 48 -12.05 8.35 2.58
N GLN A 49 -13.14 7.56 2.66
CA GLN A 49 -14.48 8.11 2.74
C GLN A 49 -14.66 8.98 3.98
N GLU A 50 -14.18 8.53 5.14
CA GLU A 50 -14.23 9.35 6.35
C GLU A 50 -13.43 10.66 6.23
N SER A 51 -12.28 10.63 5.57
CA SER A 51 -11.49 11.85 5.33
C SER A 51 -12.23 12.83 4.40
N ILE A 52 -13.00 12.32 3.44
CA ILE A 52 -13.86 13.13 2.57
C ILE A 52 -15.03 13.72 3.39
N ASP A 53 -15.72 12.91 4.18
CA ASP A 53 -16.86 13.33 5.01
C ASP A 53 -16.48 14.38 6.06
N LYS A 54 -15.26 14.27 6.59
CA LYS A 54 -14.65 15.26 7.51
C LYS A 54 -14.16 16.52 6.78
N GLY A 55 -14.27 16.59 5.44
CA GLY A 55 -13.80 17.73 4.63
C GLY A 55 -12.28 17.86 4.53
N ARG A 56 -11.52 16.81 4.92
CA ARG A 56 -10.05 16.77 4.87
C ARG A 56 -9.53 16.45 3.47
N ALA A 57 -10.32 15.76 2.69
CA ALA A 57 -10.01 15.39 1.30
C ALA A 57 -11.19 15.75 0.40
N LYS A 58 -10.90 16.10 -0.85
CA LYS A 58 -11.93 16.39 -1.86
C LYS A 58 -11.88 15.32 -2.94
N GLU A 59 -13.00 14.66 -3.15
CA GLU A 59 -13.13 13.65 -4.18
C GLU A 59 -13.09 14.29 -5.58
N GLU A 60 -12.35 13.67 -6.48
CA GLU A 60 -12.36 14.03 -7.90
C GLU A 60 -13.62 13.50 -8.57
N THR A 61 -14.05 14.17 -9.64
CA THR A 61 -15.22 13.76 -10.43
C THR A 61 -14.83 13.60 -11.88
N GLY A 62 -15.47 12.66 -12.57
CA GLY A 62 -15.24 12.41 -14.01
C GLY A 62 -14.97 10.94 -14.32
N ALA A 63 -14.64 10.65 -15.58
CA ALA A 63 -14.39 9.28 -16.04
C ALA A 63 -13.01 8.73 -15.60
N ASP A 64 -12.09 9.61 -15.26
CA ASP A 64 -10.73 9.30 -14.85
C ASP A 64 -10.50 9.62 -13.35
N ALA A 65 -11.57 9.86 -12.59
CA ALA A 65 -11.50 10.14 -11.16
C ALA A 65 -10.92 8.95 -10.39
N SER A 66 -10.03 9.25 -9.44
CA SER A 66 -9.39 8.24 -8.61
C SER A 66 -9.23 8.74 -7.18
N ARG A 67 -9.38 7.83 -6.22
CA ARG A 67 -9.11 8.09 -4.80
C ARG A 67 -7.66 7.82 -4.40
N ASN A 68 -6.82 7.38 -5.33
CA ASN A 68 -5.45 6.96 -5.02
C ASN A 68 -4.62 8.06 -4.34
N ALA A 69 -4.71 9.30 -4.81
CA ALA A 69 -4.00 10.43 -4.19
C ALA A 69 -4.50 10.76 -2.79
N LEU A 70 -5.76 10.47 -2.48
CA LEU A 70 -6.40 10.75 -1.19
C LEU A 70 -5.94 9.81 -0.07
N GLN A 71 -5.33 8.68 -0.41
CA GLN A 71 -4.76 7.73 0.56
C GLN A 71 -3.75 8.39 1.49
N ILE A 72 -3.00 9.40 1.02
CA ILE A 72 -1.99 10.08 1.84
C ILE A 72 -2.66 10.79 3.02
N VAL A 73 -3.78 11.47 2.79
CA VAL A 73 -4.51 12.20 3.85
C VAL A 73 -5.02 11.20 4.89
N SER A 74 -5.71 10.16 4.45
CA SER A 74 -6.25 9.12 5.34
C SER A 74 -5.14 8.39 6.12
N LEU A 75 -3.99 8.13 5.47
CA LEU A 75 -2.85 7.54 6.16
C LEU A 75 -2.32 8.45 7.28
N LEU A 76 -2.13 9.74 7.00
CA LEU A 76 -1.63 10.70 7.99
C LEU A 76 -2.59 10.84 9.17
N ASP A 77 -3.89 10.97 8.89
CA ASP A 77 -4.94 11.03 9.91
C ASP A 77 -4.91 9.79 10.81
N THR A 78 -4.80 8.59 10.22
CA THR A 78 -4.74 7.31 10.95
C THR A 78 -3.50 7.22 11.83
N LEU A 79 -2.34 7.65 11.33
CA LEU A 79 -1.10 7.62 12.10
C LEU A 79 -1.12 8.59 13.28
N GLU A 80 -1.71 9.78 13.09
CA GLU A 80 -1.87 10.79 14.14
C GLU A 80 -2.85 10.31 15.22
N GLU A 81 -4.01 9.79 14.82
CA GLU A 81 -5.04 9.28 15.73
C GLU A 81 -4.51 8.17 16.63
N HIS A 82 -3.73 7.25 16.04
CA HIS A 82 -3.17 6.11 16.76
C HIS A 82 -1.77 6.38 17.33
N LYS A 83 -1.25 7.61 17.23
CA LYS A 83 0.06 8.03 17.74
C LYS A 83 1.19 7.09 17.29
N VAL A 84 1.22 6.81 16.00
CA VAL A 84 2.18 5.87 15.40
C VAL A 84 3.53 6.55 15.19
N ASP A 85 4.54 6.16 15.93
CA ASP A 85 5.91 6.66 15.81
C ASP A 85 6.63 6.11 14.57
N ALA A 86 6.30 4.87 14.18
CA ALA A 86 6.92 4.22 13.03
C ALA A 86 5.90 3.37 12.24
N ALA A 87 5.77 3.64 10.95
CA ALA A 87 4.94 2.85 10.05
C ALA A 87 5.83 2.04 9.10
N MET A 88 5.69 0.70 9.14
CA MET A 88 6.42 -0.21 8.26
C MET A 88 5.67 -0.45 6.95
N GLY A 89 6.41 -0.44 5.85
CA GLY A 89 5.88 -0.68 4.52
C GLY A 89 6.82 -1.49 3.64
N GLY A 90 6.31 -1.97 2.51
CA GLY A 90 7.03 -2.80 1.56
C GLY A 90 7.70 -2.04 0.41
N ALA A 91 7.83 -0.72 0.49
CA ALA A 91 8.46 0.06 -0.58
C ALA A 91 9.93 -0.30 -0.77
N ARG A 92 10.37 -0.30 -2.03
CA ARG A 92 11.74 -0.63 -2.42
C ARG A 92 12.31 0.49 -3.29
N ARG A 93 13.61 0.74 -3.20
CA ARG A 93 14.30 1.71 -4.04
C ARG A 93 14.31 1.36 -5.53
N ASP A 94 14.13 0.07 -5.84
CA ASP A 94 14.09 -0.47 -7.19
C ASP A 94 12.77 -0.19 -7.94
N GLU A 95 11.71 0.20 -7.25
CA GLU A 95 10.38 0.38 -7.86
C GLU A 95 10.35 1.51 -8.89
N GLU A 96 10.88 2.67 -8.51
CA GLU A 96 10.91 3.87 -9.36
C GLU A 96 11.86 4.93 -8.78
N LYS A 97 12.20 5.95 -9.58
CA LYS A 97 13.08 7.04 -9.16
C LYS A 97 12.59 7.79 -7.93
N ALA A 98 11.29 7.98 -7.79
CA ALA A 98 10.69 8.65 -6.63
C ALA A 98 10.91 7.86 -5.32
N ARG A 99 11.12 6.55 -5.40
CA ARG A 99 11.43 5.68 -4.26
C ARG A 99 12.91 5.72 -3.85
N ALA A 100 13.79 6.37 -4.58
CA ALA A 100 15.21 6.45 -4.23
C ALA A 100 15.49 7.10 -2.86
N LYS A 101 14.55 7.91 -2.35
CA LYS A 101 14.56 8.47 -1.00
C LYS A 101 14.22 7.45 0.09
N GLU A 102 13.57 6.35 -0.25
CA GLU A 102 13.08 5.35 0.70
C GLU A 102 14.26 4.53 1.21
N ARG A 103 14.80 4.94 2.36
CA ARG A 103 15.82 4.23 3.14
C ARG A 103 15.13 3.21 4.04
N PHE A 104 15.89 2.43 4.80
CA PHE A 104 15.29 1.57 5.83
C PHE A 104 14.50 2.41 6.84
N PHE A 105 15.08 3.54 7.28
CA PHE A 105 14.42 4.51 8.14
C PHE A 105 14.29 5.84 7.41
N SER A 106 13.15 6.06 6.78
CA SER A 106 12.84 7.32 6.08
C SER A 106 12.24 8.31 7.09
N HIS A 107 13.02 9.32 7.46
CA HIS A 107 12.63 10.33 8.46
C HIS A 107 11.54 11.25 7.91
N ARG A 108 10.52 11.50 8.71
CA ARG A 108 9.40 12.39 8.40
C ARG A 108 9.30 13.49 9.43
N ASP A 109 9.15 14.72 8.96
CA ASP A 109 8.89 15.88 9.82
C ASP A 109 7.48 15.83 10.46
N GLU A 110 7.16 16.84 11.25
CA GLU A 110 5.87 16.99 11.91
C GLU A 110 4.67 17.07 10.97
N PHE A 111 4.89 17.34 9.67
CA PHE A 111 3.87 17.34 8.63
C PHE A 111 3.81 16.01 7.86
N GLY A 112 4.58 15.00 8.27
CA GLY A 112 4.68 13.70 7.60
C GLY A 112 5.46 13.72 6.29
N GLN A 113 6.16 14.84 5.98
CA GLN A 113 6.98 14.97 4.77
C GLN A 113 8.38 14.40 4.99
N TRP A 114 8.98 13.93 3.89
CA TRP A 114 10.37 13.48 3.94
C TRP A 114 11.30 14.65 4.24
N ASP A 115 12.10 14.51 5.31
CA ASP A 115 13.09 15.50 5.69
C ASP A 115 14.50 15.06 5.26
N PRO A 116 14.99 15.55 4.11
CA PRO A 116 16.30 15.18 3.60
C PRO A 116 17.45 15.70 4.46
N LYS A 117 17.24 16.77 5.24
CA LYS A 117 18.29 17.38 6.07
C LYS A 117 18.58 16.54 7.31
N ASN A 118 17.53 15.94 7.87
CA ASN A 118 17.63 15.09 9.06
C ASN A 118 17.70 13.60 8.72
N GLN A 119 17.60 13.24 7.43
CA GLN A 119 17.80 11.85 6.99
C GLN A 119 19.24 11.42 7.31
N ARG A 120 19.38 10.40 8.12
CA ARG A 120 20.69 9.90 8.58
C ARG A 120 21.25 8.85 7.60
N PRO A 121 22.59 8.80 7.42
CA PRO A 121 23.23 7.70 6.69
C PRO A 121 22.98 6.35 7.38
N GLU A 122 22.79 5.31 6.58
CA GLU A 122 22.59 3.93 7.05
C GLU A 122 23.77 3.03 6.68
N LEU A 123 25.01 3.54 6.96
CA LEU A 123 26.23 2.82 6.71
C LEU A 123 26.38 1.65 7.69
N TRP A 124 26.90 0.54 7.19
CA TRP A 124 27.16 -0.69 7.98
C TRP A 124 25.94 -1.24 8.73
N ASN A 125 24.73 -1.02 8.19
CA ASN A 125 23.46 -1.42 8.83
C ASN A 125 23.25 -0.79 10.22
N LEU A 126 23.79 0.38 10.45
CA LEU A 126 23.53 1.15 11.66
C LEU A 126 22.31 2.05 11.42
N PHE A 127 21.29 1.84 12.23
CA PHE A 127 20.04 2.60 12.14
C PHE A 127 19.90 3.51 13.35
N ASN A 128 19.40 4.71 13.12
CA ASN A 128 19.17 5.69 14.18
C ASN A 128 17.70 6.11 14.17
N GLY A 129 16.94 5.59 15.13
CA GLY A 129 15.52 5.87 15.33
C GLY A 129 15.25 7.09 16.25
N ARG A 130 16.25 7.95 16.53
CA ARG A 130 16.01 9.16 17.33
C ARG A 130 15.11 10.10 16.55
N MET A 131 14.01 10.52 17.17
CA MET A 131 13.06 11.49 16.61
C MET A 131 12.72 12.55 17.66
N ASN A 132 12.23 13.70 17.22
CA ASN A 132 11.68 14.74 18.07
C ASN A 132 10.16 14.56 18.18
N TYR A 133 9.55 15.33 19.06
CA TYR A 133 8.10 15.32 19.19
C TYR A 133 7.43 15.75 17.88
N GLY A 134 6.42 15.00 17.44
CA GLY A 134 5.69 15.22 16.19
C GLY A 134 6.32 14.60 14.94
N GLU A 135 7.59 14.20 14.98
CA GLU A 135 8.24 13.47 13.88
C GLU A 135 7.84 11.99 13.89
N ASN A 136 8.05 11.30 12.76
CA ASN A 136 7.85 9.86 12.67
C ASN A 136 8.79 9.22 11.62
N PHE A 137 8.80 7.89 11.58
CA PHE A 137 9.53 7.14 10.57
C PHE A 137 8.60 6.36 9.65
N ARG A 138 8.97 6.31 8.36
CA ARG A 138 8.54 5.23 7.47
C ARG A 138 9.67 4.22 7.42
N VAL A 139 9.39 2.99 7.80
CA VAL A 139 10.40 1.92 7.86
C VAL A 139 10.16 0.94 6.71
N PHE A 140 11.19 0.73 5.89
CA PHE A 140 11.11 -0.12 4.70
C PHE A 140 12.11 -1.28 4.79
N PRO A 141 11.76 -2.37 5.46
CA PRO A 141 12.68 -3.48 5.73
C PRO A 141 13.27 -4.13 4.47
N ILE A 142 12.56 -4.03 3.34
CA ILE A 142 12.99 -4.58 2.05
C ILE A 142 13.47 -3.51 1.07
N SER A 143 13.86 -2.34 1.56
CA SER A 143 14.27 -1.18 0.74
C SER A 143 15.32 -1.51 -0.32
N ASN A 144 16.23 -2.45 -0.04
CA ASN A 144 17.32 -2.86 -0.94
C ASN A 144 16.96 -4.04 -1.86
N TRP A 145 15.78 -4.62 -1.72
CA TRP A 145 15.38 -5.76 -2.53
C TRP A 145 14.98 -5.31 -3.93
N THR A 146 15.30 -6.14 -4.92
CA THR A 146 14.74 -6.03 -6.27
C THR A 146 13.36 -6.69 -6.34
N GLU A 147 12.63 -6.47 -7.44
CA GLU A 147 11.38 -7.19 -7.68
C GLU A 147 11.62 -8.71 -7.76
N MET A 148 12.73 -9.12 -8.34
CA MET A 148 13.08 -10.55 -8.41
C MET A 148 13.36 -11.16 -7.04
N ASP A 149 14.06 -10.44 -6.15
CA ASP A 149 14.29 -10.92 -4.78
C ASP A 149 12.97 -11.18 -4.05
N VAL A 150 11.96 -10.32 -4.25
CA VAL A 150 10.61 -10.51 -3.67
C VAL A 150 9.96 -11.78 -4.21
N TRP A 151 9.98 -12.00 -5.53
CA TRP A 151 9.39 -13.19 -6.14
C TRP A 151 10.11 -14.48 -5.76
N GLU A 152 11.44 -14.45 -5.69
CA GLU A 152 12.24 -15.61 -5.24
C GLU A 152 11.94 -15.94 -3.77
N TYR A 153 11.82 -14.92 -2.92
CA TYR A 153 11.47 -15.08 -1.51
C TYR A 153 10.06 -15.66 -1.34
N ILE A 154 9.07 -15.14 -2.08
CA ILE A 154 7.69 -15.65 -2.07
C ILE A 154 7.68 -17.14 -2.45
N LYS A 155 8.42 -17.52 -3.50
CA LYS A 155 8.53 -18.90 -3.94
C LYS A 155 9.23 -19.81 -2.91
N LEU A 156 10.33 -19.34 -2.32
CA LEU A 156 11.12 -20.07 -1.34
C LEU A 156 10.30 -20.35 -0.07
N GLU A 157 9.62 -19.34 0.43
CA GLU A 157 8.86 -19.38 1.68
C GLU A 157 7.42 -19.86 1.47
N LYS A 158 7.01 -20.11 0.23
CA LYS A 158 5.65 -20.53 -0.16
C LYS A 158 4.58 -19.59 0.40
N ILE A 159 4.79 -18.28 0.21
CA ILE A 159 3.88 -17.25 0.70
C ILE A 159 2.64 -17.19 -0.19
N ASP A 160 1.46 -17.27 0.42
CA ASP A 160 0.20 -17.10 -0.28
C ASP A 160 0.05 -15.67 -0.80
N LEU A 161 -0.58 -15.55 -1.97
CA LEU A 161 -0.84 -14.29 -2.65
C LEU A 161 -2.33 -14.14 -2.97
N PRO A 162 -2.83 -12.90 -3.08
CA PRO A 162 -4.15 -12.64 -3.62
C PRO A 162 -4.32 -13.27 -5.02
N THR A 163 -5.49 -13.81 -5.30
CA THR A 163 -5.79 -14.47 -6.57
C THR A 163 -5.58 -13.57 -7.80
N LEU A 164 -5.62 -12.27 -7.62
CA LEU A 164 -5.38 -11.25 -8.65
C LEU A 164 -4.03 -11.37 -9.36
N TYR A 165 -3.01 -11.90 -8.67
CA TYR A 165 -1.68 -12.12 -9.27
C TYR A 165 -1.64 -13.28 -10.26
N PHE A 166 -2.66 -14.14 -10.27
CA PHE A 166 -2.75 -15.29 -11.15
C PHE A 166 -3.71 -15.04 -12.30
N SER A 167 -3.57 -15.80 -13.37
CA SER A 167 -4.41 -15.70 -14.57
C SER A 167 -5.87 -16.05 -14.24
N HIS A 168 -6.79 -15.18 -14.57
CA HIS A 168 -8.24 -15.37 -14.39
C HIS A 168 -9.04 -14.62 -15.45
N GLN A 169 -10.31 -15.00 -15.62
CA GLN A 169 -11.25 -14.29 -16.49
C GLN A 169 -11.84 -13.09 -15.74
N ARG A 170 -11.86 -11.93 -16.40
CA ARG A 170 -12.47 -10.71 -15.86
C ARG A 170 -13.04 -9.85 -16.97
N ASP A 171 -14.18 -9.21 -16.68
CA ASP A 171 -14.72 -8.16 -17.51
C ASP A 171 -13.86 -6.91 -17.38
N CYS A 172 -13.40 -6.40 -18.49
CA CYS A 172 -12.46 -5.30 -18.58
C CYS A 172 -12.90 -4.25 -19.58
N VAL A 173 -12.38 -3.06 -19.43
CA VAL A 173 -12.47 -1.96 -20.39
C VAL A 173 -11.04 -1.60 -20.82
N VAL A 174 -10.84 -1.44 -22.13
CA VAL A 174 -9.56 -0.99 -22.67
C VAL A 174 -9.62 0.51 -22.92
N ARG A 175 -8.83 1.28 -22.18
CA ARG A 175 -8.77 2.74 -22.25
C ARG A 175 -7.34 3.18 -22.52
N ASP A 176 -7.09 3.85 -23.63
CA ASP A 176 -5.77 4.37 -24.02
C ASP A 176 -4.64 3.30 -23.93
N GLY A 177 -4.97 2.05 -24.25
CA GLY A 177 -4.03 0.92 -24.19
C GLY A 177 -3.86 0.31 -22.78
N VAL A 178 -4.55 0.82 -21.77
CA VAL A 178 -4.58 0.29 -20.42
C VAL A 178 -5.82 -0.60 -20.24
N ILE A 179 -5.65 -1.78 -19.67
CA ILE A 179 -6.75 -2.70 -19.35
C ILE A 179 -7.20 -2.41 -17.92
N LEU A 180 -8.42 -1.94 -17.75
CA LEU A 180 -9.04 -1.62 -16.47
C LEU A 180 -10.10 -2.66 -16.10
N ALA A 181 -10.19 -3.04 -14.84
CA ALA A 181 -11.28 -3.89 -14.37
C ALA A 181 -12.62 -3.16 -14.49
N ASN A 182 -13.60 -3.76 -15.18
CA ASN A 182 -14.96 -3.21 -15.18
C ASN A 182 -15.54 -3.30 -13.76
N SER A 183 -15.97 -2.16 -13.23
CA SER A 183 -16.53 -2.02 -11.89
C SER A 183 -17.51 -0.84 -11.84
N GLU A 184 -18.24 -0.71 -10.76
CA GLU A 184 -19.12 0.43 -10.49
C GLU A 184 -18.41 1.79 -10.47
N PHE A 185 -17.08 1.77 -10.26
CA PHE A 185 -16.23 2.97 -10.22
C PHE A 185 -15.74 3.42 -11.60
N ILE A 186 -15.90 2.59 -12.63
CA ILE A 186 -15.51 2.90 -14.01
C ILE A 186 -16.72 3.45 -14.77
N LYS A 187 -16.65 4.72 -15.17
CA LYS A 187 -17.64 5.32 -16.08
C LYS A 187 -17.14 5.13 -17.51
N LEU A 188 -17.90 4.37 -18.31
CA LEU A 188 -17.57 4.14 -19.72
C LEU A 188 -17.55 5.45 -20.49
N LYS A 189 -16.52 5.65 -21.32
CA LYS A 189 -16.45 6.74 -22.30
C LYS A 189 -17.18 6.33 -23.59
N PRO A 190 -17.63 7.27 -24.43
CA PRO A 190 -18.21 6.95 -25.71
C PRO A 190 -17.30 6.07 -26.56
N GLY A 191 -17.80 4.93 -27.03
CA GLY A 191 -17.04 3.98 -27.83
C GLY A 191 -16.25 2.93 -27.05
N GLU A 192 -16.25 2.98 -25.71
CA GLU A 192 -15.69 1.90 -24.88
C GLU A 192 -16.71 0.77 -24.72
N GLU A 193 -16.24 -0.46 -24.80
CA GLU A 193 -17.03 -1.67 -24.59
C GLU A 193 -16.41 -2.52 -23.47
N VAL A 194 -17.25 -3.25 -22.74
CA VAL A 194 -16.82 -4.23 -21.76
C VAL A 194 -16.52 -5.54 -22.46
N VAL A 195 -15.30 -6.04 -22.30
CA VAL A 195 -14.83 -7.28 -22.91
C VAL A 195 -14.34 -8.23 -21.84
N ASN A 196 -14.78 -9.49 -21.89
CA ASN A 196 -14.27 -10.54 -21.00
C ASN A 196 -12.91 -11.01 -21.50
N MET A 197 -11.88 -10.90 -20.65
CA MET A 197 -10.48 -11.17 -20.99
C MET A 197 -9.82 -12.06 -19.94
N THR A 198 -8.84 -12.85 -20.38
CA THR A 198 -7.92 -13.53 -19.48
C THR A 198 -6.81 -12.57 -19.09
N ILE A 199 -6.78 -12.16 -17.82
CA ILE A 199 -5.81 -11.19 -17.31
C ILE A 199 -5.16 -11.68 -16.01
N ARG A 200 -4.13 -10.98 -15.58
CA ARG A 200 -3.58 -10.99 -14.23
C ARG A 200 -3.12 -9.57 -13.88
N TYR A 201 -3.06 -9.26 -12.63
CA TYR A 201 -2.53 -7.97 -12.17
C TYR A 201 -1.06 -8.10 -11.76
N ARG A 202 -0.29 -7.07 -12.05
CA ARG A 202 1.09 -6.95 -11.54
C ARG A 202 1.12 -6.39 -10.11
N THR A 203 0.18 -5.55 -9.80
CA THR A 203 0.00 -4.91 -8.50
C THR A 203 -1.48 -4.96 -8.12
N CYS A 204 -1.78 -4.92 -6.82
CA CYS A 204 -3.15 -4.87 -6.31
C CYS A 204 -3.41 -3.46 -5.76
N GLY A 205 -3.73 -2.53 -6.66
CA GLY A 205 -4.14 -1.17 -6.32
C GLY A 205 -5.67 -1.01 -6.27
N ASP A 206 -6.13 0.19 -6.58
CA ASP A 206 -7.56 0.48 -6.74
C ASP A 206 -8.07 0.05 -8.12
N MET A 207 -9.31 -0.44 -8.20
CA MET A 207 -9.91 -0.91 -9.44
C MET A 207 -9.85 0.10 -10.59
N PRO A 208 -10.05 1.42 -10.38
CA PRO A 208 -10.03 2.38 -11.49
C PRO A 208 -8.67 2.63 -12.13
N ILE A 209 -7.57 2.21 -11.49
CA ILE A 209 -6.20 2.56 -11.93
C ILE A 209 -5.25 1.38 -12.02
N THR A 210 -5.74 0.18 -11.77
CA THR A 210 -4.90 -1.05 -11.79
C THR A 210 -5.29 -1.97 -12.91
#